data_25b921f9f582e8f905dfdb9130f40760
#
_entry.id   25b921f9f582e8f905dfdb9130f40760
#
_cell.length_a   1.000
_cell.length_b   1.000
_cell.length_c   1.000
_cell.angle_alpha   90.00
_cell.angle_beta   90.00
_cell.angle_gamma   90.00
#
_symmetry.space_group_name_H-M   'P 1'
#
loop_
_entity.id
_entity.type
_entity.pdbx_description
1 polymer ?
#
loop_
_entity_poly.entity_id
_entity_poly.type
_entity_poly.pdbx_seq_one_letter_code
_entity_poly.pdbx_strand_id
1 'polypeptide(L)'
;ETADIEFEWTRRHSIDKGTHLGRHLIQAFEPGEVSAAEAHEIGLQLAKEILGGKYEFVLTTHIDKGHIHNHLIFNAVSFTDHKHYHSNKRSYHEIRRTSDRLCREHGLSVIVPGRDKGKCYIEHQAAQNGTSYKAQLKAAIDRRIPASSSLEDLLARLQREGYEIKRGKYISARAPDQERFTRLKTLGADYKRKKPLSPALPEAPVPPDSPSSAVGRSACSLTFRTTSKPSRAPDTSGGPPLRI
;
A
#
# COMPACT_ATOMS: atom_id res chain seq x y z
N GLU A 1 21.61 -21.63 -5.48
CA GLU A 1 22.79 -20.97 -4.84
C GLU A 1 23.64 -20.13 -5.82
N THR A 2 23.22 -19.96 -7.08
CA THR A 2 23.98 -19.18 -8.09
C THR A 2 23.27 -17.90 -8.54
N ALA A 3 22.03 -17.67 -8.13
CA ALA A 3 21.23 -16.53 -8.58
C ALA A 3 21.84 -15.17 -8.22
N ASP A 4 22.53 -15.06 -7.08
CA ASP A 4 23.23 -13.84 -6.67
C ASP A 4 24.44 -13.57 -7.55
N ILE A 5 25.17 -14.61 -7.96
CA ILE A 5 26.34 -14.54 -8.85
C ILE A 5 25.88 -14.13 -10.27
N GLU A 6 24.81 -14.73 -10.78
CA GLU A 6 24.23 -14.40 -12.08
C GLU A 6 23.71 -12.95 -12.11
N PHE A 7 22.97 -12.54 -11.09
CA PHE A 7 22.50 -11.16 -10.94
C PHE A 7 23.66 -10.16 -10.91
N GLU A 8 24.73 -10.47 -10.16
CA GLU A 8 25.91 -9.60 -10.08
C GLU A 8 26.63 -9.51 -11.41
N TRP A 9 26.78 -10.65 -12.12
CA TRP A 9 27.41 -10.68 -13.43
C TRP A 9 26.67 -9.77 -14.42
N THR A 10 25.35 -9.92 -14.54
CA THR A 10 24.51 -9.08 -15.42
C THR A 10 24.60 -7.60 -15.05
N ARG A 11 24.59 -7.27 -13.74
CA ARG A 11 24.71 -5.87 -13.28
C ARG A 11 26.04 -5.24 -13.61
N ARG A 12 27.14 -6.01 -13.60
CA ARG A 12 28.46 -5.48 -14.00
C ARG A 12 28.54 -5.09 -15.45
N HIS A 13 27.72 -5.68 -16.30
CA HIS A 13 27.64 -5.39 -17.73
C HIS A 13 26.60 -4.31 -18.07
N SER A 14 25.98 -3.67 -17.07
CA SER A 14 25.01 -2.60 -17.31
C SER A 14 25.61 -1.44 -18.11
N ILE A 15 24.91 -1.02 -19.16
CA ILE A 15 25.31 0.08 -20.03
C ILE A 15 24.76 1.44 -19.57
N ASP A 16 23.82 1.45 -18.63
CA ASP A 16 23.26 2.66 -18.07
C ASP A 16 23.54 2.78 -16.56
N LYS A 17 23.35 3.98 -16.02
CA LYS A 17 23.58 4.25 -14.59
C LYS A 17 22.32 4.00 -13.79
N GLY A 18 22.38 3.10 -12.83
CA GLY A 18 21.31 2.81 -11.88
C GLY A 18 21.85 2.43 -10.52
N THR A 19 21.08 2.72 -9.47
CA THR A 19 21.45 2.43 -8.07
C THR A 19 20.75 1.19 -7.51
N HIS A 20 19.73 0.69 -8.22
CA HIS A 20 18.96 -0.45 -7.77
C HIS A 20 19.66 -1.76 -8.13
N LEU A 21 19.73 -2.68 -7.16
CA LEU A 21 20.30 -4.02 -7.36
C LEU A 21 19.26 -5.00 -7.89
N GLY A 22 18.02 -4.86 -7.44
CA GLY A 22 16.92 -5.72 -7.81
C GLY A 22 15.58 -5.08 -7.52
N ARG A 23 14.53 -5.76 -7.95
CA ARG A 23 13.13 -5.39 -7.69
C ARG A 23 12.46 -6.55 -6.98
N HIS A 24 11.60 -6.23 -6.03
CA HIS A 24 10.88 -7.20 -5.24
C HIS A 24 9.39 -6.95 -5.33
N LEU A 25 8.65 -7.94 -5.81
CA LEU A 25 7.20 -7.98 -5.81
C LEU A 25 6.73 -8.99 -4.77
N ILE A 26 5.67 -8.66 -4.07
CA ILE A 26 4.96 -9.59 -3.19
C ILE A 26 3.53 -9.70 -3.72
N GLN A 27 3.10 -10.91 -4.09
CA GLN A 27 1.74 -11.24 -4.47
C GLN A 27 1.12 -12.09 -3.36
N ALA A 28 0.13 -11.56 -2.67
CA ALA A 28 -0.54 -12.26 -1.57
C ALA A 28 -1.97 -12.65 -1.97
N PHE A 29 -2.42 -13.80 -1.50
CA PHE A 29 -3.73 -14.37 -1.79
C PHE A 29 -4.61 -14.38 -0.54
N GLU A 30 -5.91 -14.44 -0.73
CA GLU A 30 -6.88 -14.61 0.37
C GLU A 30 -6.62 -15.93 1.09
N PRO A 31 -6.68 -15.97 2.43
CA PRO A 31 -6.52 -17.22 3.18
C PRO A 31 -7.53 -18.30 2.76
N GLY A 32 -7.02 -19.48 2.42
CA GLY A 32 -7.85 -20.62 2.03
C GLY A 32 -8.37 -20.63 0.58
N GLU A 33 -8.05 -19.62 -0.22
CA GLU A 33 -8.56 -19.47 -1.59
C GLU A 33 -7.71 -20.22 -2.62
N VAL A 34 -6.43 -20.47 -2.33
CA VAL A 34 -5.47 -21.05 -3.28
C VAL A 34 -4.55 -22.05 -2.59
N SER A 35 -4.12 -23.08 -3.31
CA SER A 35 -3.06 -23.99 -2.87
C SER A 35 -1.66 -23.38 -3.11
N ALA A 36 -0.64 -23.85 -2.38
CA ALA A 36 0.73 -23.38 -2.55
C ALA A 36 1.26 -23.64 -3.98
N ALA A 37 0.92 -24.79 -4.57
CA ALA A 37 1.33 -25.14 -5.92
C ALA A 37 0.69 -24.20 -6.97
N GLU A 38 -0.60 -23.93 -6.84
CA GLU A 38 -1.33 -23.04 -7.75
C GLU A 38 -0.86 -21.58 -7.59
N ALA A 39 -0.65 -21.12 -6.35
CA ALA A 39 -0.08 -19.79 -6.10
C ALA A 39 1.30 -19.62 -6.74
N HIS A 40 2.13 -20.66 -6.69
CA HIS A 40 3.44 -20.67 -7.33
C HIS A 40 3.32 -20.59 -8.87
N GLU A 41 2.42 -21.36 -9.46
CA GLU A 41 2.15 -21.33 -10.91
C GLU A 41 1.68 -19.95 -11.38
N ILE A 42 0.72 -19.34 -10.66
CA ILE A 42 0.25 -17.97 -10.93
C ILE A 42 1.41 -16.97 -10.82
N GLY A 43 2.27 -17.10 -9.81
CA GLY A 43 3.47 -16.26 -9.65
C GLY A 43 4.45 -16.42 -10.79
N LEU A 44 4.66 -17.65 -11.29
CA LEU A 44 5.53 -17.95 -12.41
C LEU A 44 4.99 -17.36 -13.73
N GLN A 45 3.69 -17.48 -13.97
CA GLN A 45 3.03 -16.87 -15.13
C GLN A 45 3.14 -15.35 -15.08
N LEU A 46 2.90 -14.76 -13.91
CA LEU A 46 3.08 -13.31 -13.69
C LEU A 46 4.51 -12.88 -14.02
N ALA A 47 5.52 -13.59 -13.50
CA ALA A 47 6.93 -13.28 -13.77
C ALA A 47 7.25 -13.34 -15.27
N LYS A 48 6.84 -14.42 -15.97
CA LYS A 48 7.05 -14.57 -17.42
C LYS A 48 6.46 -13.42 -18.22
N GLU A 49 5.24 -13.00 -17.90
CA GLU A 49 4.55 -11.94 -18.64
C GLU A 49 5.15 -10.55 -18.39
N ILE A 50 5.39 -10.18 -17.11
CA ILE A 50 5.87 -8.83 -16.80
C ILE A 50 7.35 -8.62 -17.10
N LEU A 51 8.15 -9.68 -17.07
CA LEU A 51 9.60 -9.61 -17.34
C LEU A 51 9.95 -9.88 -18.81
N GLY A 52 9.03 -10.50 -19.57
CA GLY A 52 9.19 -10.76 -21.01
C GLY A 52 10.44 -11.57 -21.36
N GLY A 53 10.93 -12.42 -20.43
CA GLY A 53 12.13 -13.23 -20.60
C GLY A 53 13.44 -12.45 -20.65
N LYS A 54 13.47 -11.19 -20.13
CA LYS A 54 14.66 -10.32 -20.21
C LYS A 54 15.42 -10.15 -18.90
N TYR A 55 14.85 -10.60 -17.80
CA TYR A 55 15.43 -10.42 -16.47
C TYR A 55 15.50 -11.76 -15.74
N GLU A 56 16.64 -12.02 -15.12
CA GLU A 56 16.75 -13.15 -14.19
C GLU A 56 15.86 -12.88 -12.99
N PHE A 57 15.24 -13.93 -12.45
CA PHE A 57 14.38 -13.82 -11.27
C PHE A 57 14.42 -15.05 -10.39
N VAL A 58 14.07 -14.83 -9.14
CA VAL A 58 13.80 -15.88 -8.14
C VAL A 58 12.37 -15.72 -7.68
N LEU A 59 11.62 -16.82 -7.68
CA LEU A 59 10.25 -16.88 -7.18
C LEU A 59 10.20 -17.87 -6.01
N THR A 60 9.68 -17.41 -4.87
CA THR A 60 9.44 -18.26 -3.70
C THR A 60 7.99 -18.10 -3.25
N THR A 61 7.35 -19.22 -2.86
CA THR A 61 6.00 -19.20 -2.30
C THR A 61 6.08 -19.52 -0.83
N HIS A 62 5.57 -18.63 0.00
CA HIS A 62 5.52 -18.76 1.45
C HIS A 62 4.14 -19.15 1.90
N ILE A 63 4.07 -20.07 2.87
CA ILE A 63 2.85 -20.61 3.47
C ILE A 63 2.72 -20.28 4.97
N ASP A 64 3.63 -19.46 5.48
CA ASP A 64 3.61 -18.97 6.86
C ASP A 64 2.54 -17.89 7.06
N LYS A 65 2.26 -17.52 8.30
CA LYS A 65 1.35 -16.41 8.67
C LYS A 65 -0.13 -16.56 8.25
N GLY A 66 -0.58 -17.77 7.98
CA GLY A 66 -2.00 -18.05 7.71
C GLY A 66 -2.52 -17.59 6.34
N HIS A 67 -1.65 -17.12 5.46
CA HIS A 67 -1.98 -16.82 4.06
C HIS A 67 -0.81 -17.16 3.14
N ILE A 68 -1.14 -17.54 1.91
CA ILE A 68 -0.13 -17.86 0.90
C ILE A 68 0.29 -16.59 0.17
N HIS A 69 1.59 -16.42 -0.04
CA HIS A 69 2.12 -15.30 -0.79
C HIS A 69 3.41 -15.64 -1.53
N ASN A 70 3.56 -15.05 -2.70
CA ASN A 70 4.72 -15.16 -3.55
C ASN A 70 5.67 -13.99 -3.33
N HIS A 71 6.96 -14.27 -3.25
CA HIS A 71 8.02 -13.29 -3.38
C HIS A 71 8.70 -13.48 -4.73
N LEU A 72 8.54 -12.52 -5.63
CA LEU A 72 9.24 -12.45 -6.91
C LEU A 72 10.34 -11.39 -6.81
N ILE A 73 11.59 -11.83 -6.84
CA ILE A 73 12.76 -10.95 -6.87
C ILE A 73 13.41 -11.08 -8.25
N PHE A 74 13.58 -9.97 -8.95
CA PHE A 74 14.22 -9.96 -10.26
C PHE A 74 15.34 -8.92 -10.33
N ASN A 75 16.31 -9.20 -11.20
CA ASN A 75 17.46 -8.35 -11.43
C ASN A 75 17.00 -6.96 -11.92
N ALA A 76 17.62 -5.91 -11.42
CA ALA A 76 17.33 -4.56 -11.90
C ALA A 76 17.84 -4.30 -13.31
N VAL A 77 18.78 -5.11 -13.81
CA VAL A 77 19.38 -5.02 -15.15
C VAL A 77 18.95 -6.21 -15.98
N SER A 78 18.56 -5.95 -17.20
CA SER A 78 18.23 -6.97 -18.20
C SER A 78 19.48 -7.68 -18.70
N PHE A 79 19.45 -9.00 -18.82
CA PHE A 79 20.56 -9.77 -19.40
C PHE A 79 20.59 -9.76 -20.93
N THR A 80 19.52 -9.24 -21.58
CA THR A 80 19.42 -9.17 -23.04
C THR A 80 19.96 -7.87 -23.62
N ASP A 81 19.65 -6.74 -22.99
CA ASP A 81 20.02 -5.40 -23.48
C ASP A 81 20.84 -4.59 -22.47
N HIS A 82 21.16 -5.17 -21.32
CA HIS A 82 21.98 -4.61 -20.24
C HIS A 82 21.48 -3.25 -19.72
N LYS A 83 20.19 -2.95 -19.88
CA LYS A 83 19.55 -1.74 -19.39
C LYS A 83 18.80 -1.98 -18.10
N HIS A 84 18.70 -0.93 -17.28
CA HIS A 84 17.93 -0.98 -16.06
C HIS A 84 16.41 -1.04 -16.33
N TYR A 85 15.71 -1.77 -15.48
CA TYR A 85 14.26 -1.83 -15.46
C TYR A 85 13.65 -0.47 -15.12
N HIS A 86 12.83 0.08 -16.00
CA HIS A 86 12.15 1.35 -15.78
C HIS A 86 10.88 1.17 -14.99
N SER A 87 10.95 1.46 -13.68
CA SER A 87 9.79 1.45 -12.81
C SER A 87 9.10 2.83 -12.80
N ASN A 88 7.84 2.87 -13.22
CA ASN A 88 7.02 4.07 -13.23
C ASN A 88 5.56 3.71 -12.91
N LYS A 89 4.66 4.71 -12.84
CA LYS A 89 3.24 4.47 -12.57
C LYS A 89 2.58 3.54 -13.60
N ARG A 90 2.96 3.64 -14.87
CA ARG A 90 2.39 2.80 -15.93
C ARG A 90 2.77 1.34 -15.74
N SER A 91 4.07 1.04 -15.54
CA SER A 91 4.54 -0.33 -15.29
C SER A 91 3.92 -0.92 -14.02
N TYR A 92 3.77 -0.12 -12.95
CA TYR A 92 3.08 -0.55 -11.74
C TYR A 92 1.62 -0.95 -12.00
N HIS A 93 0.87 -0.14 -12.76
CA HIS A 93 -0.51 -0.45 -13.11
C HIS A 93 -0.62 -1.65 -14.06
N GLU A 94 0.36 -1.84 -14.93
CA GLU A 94 0.45 -3.00 -15.84
C GLU A 94 0.66 -4.29 -15.06
N ILE A 95 1.66 -4.33 -14.17
CA ILE A 95 1.91 -5.47 -13.27
C ILE A 95 0.64 -5.81 -12.47
N ARG A 96 -0.01 -4.80 -11.88
CA ARG A 96 -1.24 -5.03 -11.12
C ARG A 96 -2.36 -5.61 -11.98
N ARG A 97 -2.60 -5.05 -13.17
CA ARG A 97 -3.63 -5.57 -14.09
C ARG A 97 -3.36 -7.00 -14.53
N THR A 98 -2.09 -7.33 -14.80
CA THR A 98 -1.69 -8.71 -15.14
C THR A 98 -1.94 -9.65 -13.96
N SER A 99 -1.54 -9.29 -12.75
CA SER A 99 -1.82 -10.08 -11.54
C SER A 99 -3.32 -10.25 -11.31
N ASP A 100 -4.11 -9.16 -11.39
CA ASP A 100 -5.58 -9.21 -11.21
C ASP A 100 -6.27 -10.06 -12.29
N ARG A 101 -5.75 -10.07 -13.52
CA ARG A 101 -6.27 -10.92 -14.61
C ARG A 101 -5.99 -12.39 -14.34
N LEU A 102 -4.74 -12.74 -14.03
CA LEU A 102 -4.34 -14.10 -13.70
C LEU A 102 -5.13 -14.66 -12.52
N CYS A 103 -5.29 -13.88 -11.44
CA CYS A 103 -6.12 -14.29 -10.32
C CYS A 103 -7.57 -14.61 -10.74
N ARG A 104 -8.19 -13.77 -11.59
CA ARG A 104 -9.57 -14.03 -12.08
C ARG A 104 -9.66 -15.26 -12.99
N GLU A 105 -8.65 -15.51 -13.84
CA GLU A 105 -8.58 -16.68 -14.70
C GLU A 105 -8.53 -17.99 -13.89
N HIS A 106 -7.93 -17.92 -12.69
CA HIS A 106 -7.93 -19.03 -11.71
C HIS A 106 -9.11 -19.00 -10.73
N GLY A 107 -10.11 -18.13 -10.94
CA GLY A 107 -11.30 -18.04 -10.08
C GLY A 107 -11.05 -17.40 -8.71
N LEU A 108 -9.89 -16.73 -8.53
CA LEU A 108 -9.50 -16.11 -7.26
C LEU A 108 -10.04 -14.68 -7.13
N SER A 109 -10.21 -14.24 -5.91
CA SER A 109 -10.65 -12.89 -5.60
C SER A 109 -9.58 -11.85 -5.92
N VAL A 110 -10.00 -10.63 -6.28
CA VAL A 110 -9.11 -9.49 -6.51
C VAL A 110 -9.60 -8.26 -5.76
N ILE A 111 -8.66 -7.41 -5.34
CA ILE A 111 -9.00 -6.16 -4.68
C ILE A 111 -9.61 -5.19 -5.70
N VAL A 112 -10.90 -4.92 -5.56
CA VAL A 112 -11.56 -3.86 -6.32
C VAL A 112 -11.28 -2.53 -5.62
N PRO A 113 -10.65 -1.55 -6.30
CA PRO A 113 -10.39 -0.25 -5.71
C PRO A 113 -11.71 0.42 -5.30
N GLY A 114 -11.87 0.72 -4.01
CA GLY A 114 -13.00 1.49 -3.51
C GLY A 114 -12.87 2.98 -3.83
N ARG A 115 -13.94 3.75 -3.53
CA ARG A 115 -13.93 5.22 -3.67
C ARG A 115 -12.93 5.90 -2.76
N ASP A 116 -12.66 5.32 -1.60
CA ASP A 116 -11.73 5.84 -0.61
C ASP A 116 -10.32 5.26 -0.82
N LYS A 117 -9.32 6.06 -0.50
CA LYS A 117 -7.94 5.58 -0.46
C LYS A 117 -7.82 4.51 0.62
N GLY A 118 -7.22 3.38 0.28
CA GLY A 118 -6.92 2.33 1.24
C GLY A 118 -6.14 2.85 2.45
N LYS A 119 -6.39 2.26 3.62
CA LYS A 119 -5.63 2.55 4.83
C LYS A 119 -4.31 1.79 4.78
N CYS A 120 -3.22 2.37 5.28
CA CYS A 120 -2.01 1.59 5.49
C CYS A 120 -2.23 0.59 6.63
N TYR A 121 -1.42 -0.46 6.69
CA TYR A 121 -1.56 -1.53 7.68
C TYR A 121 -1.59 -1.00 9.13
N ILE A 122 -0.68 -0.09 9.46
CA ILE A 122 -0.61 0.54 10.80
C ILE A 122 -1.90 1.29 11.14
N GLU A 123 -2.46 2.05 10.20
CA GLU A 123 -3.72 2.78 10.40
C GLU A 123 -4.92 1.81 10.51
N HIS A 124 -4.89 0.71 9.75
CA HIS A 124 -5.92 -0.32 9.84
C HIS A 124 -5.90 -0.99 11.23
N GLN A 125 -4.73 -1.39 11.69
CA GLN A 125 -4.54 -1.99 13.02
C GLN A 125 -4.89 -1.01 14.14
N ALA A 126 -4.48 0.25 14.04
CA ALA A 126 -4.85 1.28 15.02
C ALA A 126 -6.37 1.52 15.05
N ALA A 127 -7.05 1.44 13.89
CA ALA A 127 -8.50 1.55 13.84
C ALA A 127 -9.21 0.36 14.51
N GLN A 128 -8.70 -0.86 14.33
CA GLN A 128 -9.21 -2.06 15.00
C GLN A 128 -9.02 -1.99 16.53
N ASN A 129 -7.86 -1.51 16.96
CA ASN A 129 -7.52 -1.37 18.38
C ASN A 129 -8.15 -0.11 19.04
N GLY A 130 -8.94 0.68 18.31
CA GLY A 130 -9.54 1.92 18.81
C GLY A 130 -8.56 3.08 19.03
N THR A 131 -7.28 2.93 18.67
CA THR A 131 -6.21 3.93 18.90
C THR A 131 -6.03 4.89 17.72
N SER A 132 -6.75 4.72 16.62
CA SER A 132 -6.64 5.59 15.45
C SER A 132 -7.29 6.95 15.70
N TYR A 133 -6.49 8.00 15.78
CA TYR A 133 -6.96 9.39 15.88
C TYR A 133 -7.87 9.82 14.72
N LYS A 134 -7.64 9.29 13.52
CA LYS A 134 -8.51 9.56 12.36
C LYS A 134 -9.88 8.92 12.53
N ALA A 135 -9.94 7.70 13.03
CA ALA A 135 -11.19 7.00 13.30
C ALA A 135 -11.96 7.71 14.42
N GLN A 136 -11.28 8.10 15.50
CA GLN A 136 -11.87 8.86 16.60
C GLN A 136 -12.41 10.21 16.14
N LEU A 137 -11.62 10.99 15.38
CA LEU A 137 -12.04 12.28 14.82
C LEU A 137 -13.23 12.12 13.87
N LYS A 138 -13.20 11.07 13.02
CA LYS A 138 -14.33 10.75 12.13
C LYS A 138 -15.59 10.47 12.93
N ALA A 139 -15.51 9.60 13.93
CA ALA A 139 -16.65 9.26 14.80
C ALA A 139 -17.18 10.48 15.57
N ALA A 140 -16.31 11.37 16.06
CA ALA A 140 -16.71 12.61 16.72
C ALA A 140 -17.47 13.54 15.76
N ILE A 141 -17.01 13.70 14.52
CA ILE A 141 -17.69 14.49 13.49
C ILE A 141 -19.04 13.87 13.14
N ASP A 142 -19.08 12.58 12.83
CA ASP A 142 -20.31 11.88 12.41
C ASP A 142 -21.40 11.95 13.48
N ARG A 143 -21.03 11.88 14.77
CA ARG A 143 -21.92 12.04 15.90
C ARG A 143 -22.52 13.45 16.00
N ARG A 144 -21.80 14.48 15.58
CA ARG A 144 -22.22 15.90 15.72
C ARG A 144 -22.93 16.44 14.48
N ILE A 145 -22.76 15.81 13.30
CA ILE A 145 -23.44 16.23 12.06
C ILE A 145 -24.95 16.39 12.27
N PRO A 146 -25.70 15.42 12.81
CA PRO A 146 -27.15 15.54 12.96
C PRO A 146 -27.60 16.69 13.86
N ALA A 147 -26.76 17.07 14.83
CA ALA A 147 -27.05 18.12 15.82
C ALA A 147 -26.52 19.49 15.38
N SER A 148 -25.88 19.61 14.23
CA SER A 148 -25.24 20.85 13.77
C SER A 148 -26.04 21.48 12.64
N SER A 149 -26.34 22.78 12.81
CA SER A 149 -27.07 23.58 11.81
C SER A 149 -26.18 24.06 10.66
N SER A 150 -24.88 24.14 10.90
CA SER A 150 -23.87 24.62 9.92
C SER A 150 -22.49 24.03 10.18
N LEU A 151 -21.57 24.20 9.20
CA LEU A 151 -20.17 23.81 9.39
C LEU A 151 -19.51 24.56 10.55
N GLU A 152 -19.85 25.85 10.74
CA GLU A 152 -19.31 26.66 11.84
C GLU A 152 -19.79 26.14 13.21
N ASP A 153 -21.07 25.78 13.31
CA ASP A 153 -21.62 25.16 14.54
C ASP A 153 -20.96 23.81 14.82
N LEU A 154 -20.75 22.98 13.79
CA LEU A 154 -20.01 21.71 13.93
C LEU A 154 -18.60 21.94 14.48
N LEU A 155 -17.87 22.88 13.92
CA LEU A 155 -16.50 23.19 14.36
C LEU A 155 -16.47 23.73 15.78
N ALA A 156 -17.43 24.60 16.15
CA ALA A 156 -17.56 25.11 17.51
C ALA A 156 -17.85 24.02 18.52
N ARG A 157 -18.68 23.02 18.16
CA ARG A 157 -18.96 21.86 19.01
C ARG A 157 -17.73 20.98 19.20
N LEU A 158 -16.96 20.71 18.12
CA LEU A 158 -15.70 19.98 18.24
C LEU A 158 -14.67 20.71 19.12
N GLN A 159 -14.62 22.06 19.06
CA GLN A 159 -13.75 22.85 19.94
C GLN A 159 -14.15 22.74 21.41
N ARG A 160 -15.44 22.69 21.72
CA ARG A 160 -15.94 22.47 23.10
C ARG A 160 -15.58 21.06 23.62
N GLU A 161 -15.38 20.08 22.74
CA GLU A 161 -14.92 18.73 23.08
C GLU A 161 -13.38 18.64 23.20
N GLY A 162 -12.67 19.76 23.10
CA GLY A 162 -11.22 19.83 23.25
C GLY A 162 -10.44 19.68 21.95
N TYR A 163 -11.10 19.59 20.79
CA TYR A 163 -10.38 19.54 19.53
C TYR A 163 -9.87 20.91 19.14
N GLU A 164 -8.59 21.03 18.79
CA GLU A 164 -8.04 22.24 18.17
C GLU A 164 -8.36 22.27 16.68
N ILE A 165 -8.90 23.40 16.21
CA ILE A 165 -9.27 23.59 14.81
C ILE A 165 -8.32 24.63 14.17
N LYS A 166 -7.63 24.18 13.09
CA LYS A 166 -6.81 25.08 12.26
C LYS A 166 -7.51 25.33 10.93
N ARG A 167 -7.79 26.62 10.66
CA ARG A 167 -8.40 27.09 9.42
C ARG A 167 -7.32 27.56 8.44
N GLY A 168 -7.35 27.07 7.21
CA GLY A 168 -6.43 27.44 6.14
C GLY A 168 -7.01 27.00 4.80
N LYS A 169 -6.16 26.71 3.81
CA LYS A 169 -6.58 26.12 2.54
C LYS A 169 -7.48 24.88 2.76
N TYR A 170 -7.23 24.14 3.83
CA TYR A 170 -8.03 23.01 4.30
C TYR A 170 -8.23 23.12 5.80
N ILE A 171 -9.42 22.76 6.27
CA ILE A 171 -9.71 22.64 7.68
C ILE A 171 -8.99 21.42 8.22
N SER A 172 -8.33 21.57 9.35
CA SER A 172 -7.62 20.50 10.05
C SER A 172 -8.01 20.51 11.51
N ALA A 173 -8.11 19.35 12.12
CA ALA A 173 -8.41 19.18 13.53
C ALA A 173 -7.34 18.33 14.22
N ARG A 174 -7.14 18.55 15.51
CA ARG A 174 -6.23 17.82 16.38
C ARG A 174 -6.92 17.51 17.70
N ALA A 175 -6.85 16.25 18.14
CA ALA A 175 -7.27 15.89 19.49
C ALA A 175 -6.28 16.41 20.54
N PRO A 176 -6.67 16.56 21.84
CA PRO A 176 -5.79 17.07 22.88
C PRO A 176 -4.47 16.29 23.02
N ASP A 177 -4.53 15.00 22.84
CA ASP A 177 -3.42 14.05 23.03
C ASP A 177 -2.64 13.79 21.73
N GLN A 178 -2.95 14.50 20.64
CA GLN A 178 -2.32 14.32 19.34
C GLN A 178 -1.38 15.46 19.01
N GLU A 179 -0.16 15.15 18.58
CA GLU A 179 0.81 16.18 18.16
C GLU A 179 0.47 16.76 16.77
N ARG A 180 -0.06 15.96 15.85
CA ARG A 180 -0.22 16.33 14.44
C ARG A 180 -1.66 16.62 14.07
N PHE A 181 -1.87 17.72 13.34
CA PHE A 181 -3.16 18.06 12.77
C PHE A 181 -3.58 17.10 11.65
N THR A 182 -4.80 16.58 11.73
CA THR A 182 -5.44 15.77 10.70
C THR A 182 -6.32 16.66 9.82
N ARG A 183 -6.08 16.66 8.51
CA ARG A 183 -6.91 17.42 7.56
C ARG A 183 -8.23 16.71 7.35
N LEU A 184 -9.37 17.40 7.49
CA LEU A 184 -10.70 16.81 7.35
C LEU A 184 -10.88 16.11 6.01
N LYS A 185 -10.32 16.64 4.92
CA LYS A 185 -10.36 16.01 3.59
C LYS A 185 -9.73 14.61 3.51
N THR A 186 -8.91 14.23 4.48
CA THR A 186 -8.26 12.89 4.52
C THR A 186 -9.10 11.86 5.25
N LEU A 187 -10.22 12.26 5.85
CA LEU A 187 -11.17 11.37 6.54
C LEU A 187 -12.11 10.65 5.56
N GLY A 188 -12.28 11.19 4.35
CA GLY A 188 -13.13 10.60 3.30
C GLY A 188 -13.65 11.66 2.32
N ALA A 189 -14.36 11.18 1.30
CA ALA A 189 -14.91 12.05 0.25
C ALA A 189 -15.96 13.03 0.80
N ASP A 190 -16.73 12.61 1.80
CA ASP A 190 -17.83 13.37 2.39
C ASP A 190 -17.37 14.53 3.28
N TYR A 191 -16.10 14.52 3.72
CA TYR A 191 -15.48 15.55 4.56
C TYR A 191 -14.75 16.65 3.77
N LYS A 192 -14.97 16.73 2.45
CA LYS A 192 -14.42 17.78 1.60
C LYS A 192 -15.28 19.03 1.69
N ARG A 193 -14.65 20.21 1.85
CA ARG A 193 -15.25 21.53 2.06
C ARG A 193 -16.33 21.96 1.05
N LYS A 194 -16.56 21.23 -0.05
CA LYS A 194 -17.41 21.69 -1.17
C LYS A 194 -18.86 21.17 -1.17
N LYS A 195 -19.26 20.37 -0.19
CA LYS A 195 -20.66 19.95 -0.10
C LYS A 195 -21.25 20.53 1.19
N PRO A 196 -22.36 21.30 1.14
CA PRO A 196 -23.11 21.60 2.34
C PRO A 196 -23.49 20.25 2.98
N LEU A 197 -23.30 20.13 4.29
CA LEU A 197 -23.82 18.99 5.04
C LEU A 197 -25.35 19.02 4.94
N SER A 198 -25.90 18.47 3.87
CA SER A 198 -27.30 18.10 3.87
C SER A 198 -27.41 16.90 4.80
N PRO A 199 -28.33 16.94 5.79
CA PRO A 199 -28.66 15.74 6.53
C PRO A 199 -29.08 14.69 5.50
N ALA A 200 -28.35 13.59 5.40
CA ALA A 200 -28.84 12.43 4.68
C ALA A 200 -30.14 12.03 5.34
N LEU A 201 -31.25 12.20 4.65
CA LEU A 201 -32.50 11.53 5.00
C LEU A 201 -32.14 10.05 5.17
N PRO A 202 -32.60 9.39 6.25
CA PRO A 202 -32.38 7.97 6.41
C PRO A 202 -32.94 7.27 5.18
N GLU A 203 -32.07 6.61 4.40
CA GLU A 203 -32.53 5.67 3.39
C GLU A 203 -33.40 4.63 4.11
N ALA A 204 -34.58 4.40 3.53
CA ALA A 204 -35.51 3.41 4.00
C ALA A 204 -34.80 2.06 4.22
N PRO A 205 -35.17 1.28 5.24
CA PRO A 205 -34.52 0.01 5.55
C PRO A 205 -34.60 -0.90 4.34
N VAL A 206 -33.45 -1.27 3.80
CA VAL A 206 -33.34 -2.33 2.80
C VAL A 206 -33.77 -3.63 3.47
N PRO A 207 -34.68 -4.41 2.84
CA PRO A 207 -35.16 -5.65 3.43
C PRO A 207 -34.00 -6.63 3.68
N PRO A 208 -34.08 -7.46 4.72
CA PRO A 208 -33.02 -8.35 5.12
C PRO A 208 -33.03 -9.63 4.29
N ASP A 209 -32.42 -9.64 3.10
CA ASP A 209 -32.14 -10.87 2.36
C ASP A 209 -30.87 -10.72 1.54
N SER A 210 -29.76 -10.80 2.23
CA SER A 210 -28.48 -11.35 1.71
C SER A 210 -27.51 -11.54 2.89
N PRO A 211 -26.82 -12.69 2.99
CA PRO A 211 -25.96 -12.97 4.13
C PRO A 211 -24.76 -12.01 4.11
N SER A 212 -24.75 -11.15 5.12
CA SER A 212 -23.63 -10.27 5.44
C SER A 212 -22.46 -11.12 5.92
N SER A 213 -21.57 -11.50 5.00
CA SER A 213 -20.23 -11.96 5.36
C SER A 213 -19.36 -10.73 5.63
N ALA A 214 -19.42 -10.24 6.85
CA ALA A 214 -18.45 -9.30 7.41
C ALA A 214 -17.18 -10.08 7.76
N VAL A 215 -16.43 -10.51 6.76
CA VAL A 215 -15.04 -10.99 6.90
C VAL A 215 -14.16 -9.93 6.23
N GLY A 216 -13.17 -9.45 6.96
CA GLY A 216 -12.20 -8.48 6.46
C GLY A 216 -11.57 -9.00 5.17
N ARG A 217 -11.90 -8.38 4.04
CA ARG A 217 -11.50 -8.82 2.71
C ARG A 217 -10.02 -8.60 2.51
N SER A 218 -9.23 -9.64 2.74
CA SER A 218 -7.88 -9.80 2.27
C SER A 218 -7.96 -10.49 0.91
N ALA A 219 -8.20 -9.78 -0.15
CA ALA A 219 -8.16 -10.29 -1.51
C ALA A 219 -6.73 -10.28 -2.05
N CYS A 220 -6.45 -10.96 -3.17
CA CYS A 220 -5.15 -10.97 -3.83
C CYS A 220 -4.57 -9.55 -3.93
N SER A 221 -3.40 -9.34 -3.33
CA SER A 221 -2.74 -8.04 -3.25
C SER A 221 -1.33 -8.09 -3.81
N LEU A 222 -0.87 -6.99 -4.40
CA LEU A 222 0.46 -6.84 -4.95
C LEU A 222 1.20 -5.69 -4.27
N THR A 223 2.38 -5.97 -3.74
CA THR A 223 3.29 -4.97 -3.15
C THR A 223 4.60 -4.94 -3.91
N PHE A 224 5.06 -3.73 -4.24
CA PHE A 224 6.31 -3.52 -4.96
C PHE A 224 7.34 -2.81 -4.06
N ARG A 225 8.54 -3.39 -3.96
CA ARG A 225 9.67 -2.82 -3.23
C ARG A 225 10.91 -2.75 -4.13
N THR A 226 11.78 -1.80 -3.85
CA THR A 226 13.07 -1.64 -4.53
C THR A 226 14.20 -1.84 -3.54
N THR A 227 15.22 -2.61 -3.91
CA THR A 227 16.45 -2.73 -3.13
C THR A 227 17.51 -1.84 -3.75
N SER A 228 18.09 -0.93 -2.95
CA SER A 228 19.17 -0.04 -3.36
C SER A 228 20.48 -0.46 -2.71
N LYS A 229 21.62 -0.11 -3.32
CA LYS A 229 22.92 -0.25 -2.68
C LYS A 229 22.91 0.49 -1.34
N PRO A 230 23.43 -0.09 -0.23
CA PRO A 230 23.67 0.66 1.00
C PRO A 230 24.63 1.81 0.67
N SER A 231 24.34 3.01 1.18
CA SER A 231 25.27 4.15 1.09
C SER A 231 26.58 3.73 1.73
N ARG A 232 27.69 3.86 1.00
CA ARG A 232 29.02 3.59 1.50
C ARG A 232 29.24 4.46 2.74
N ALA A 233 29.48 3.85 3.90
CA ALA A 233 29.88 4.57 5.09
C ALA A 233 31.15 5.38 4.79
N PRO A 234 31.31 6.60 5.32
CA PRO A 234 32.54 7.35 5.12
C PRO A 234 33.70 6.55 5.67
N ASP A 235 34.72 6.37 4.85
CA ASP A 235 35.97 5.69 5.18
C ASP A 235 36.70 6.51 6.27
N THR A 236 36.62 6.08 7.53
CA THR A 236 37.34 6.66 8.65
C THR A 236 38.72 6.02 8.86
N SER A 237 39.45 5.79 7.78
CA SER A 237 40.87 5.35 7.85
C SER A 237 41.81 6.46 7.40
N GLY A 238 41.82 7.57 8.12
CA GLY A 238 42.84 8.61 8.05
C GLY A 238 43.64 8.66 9.36
N GLY A 239 44.44 7.64 9.62
CA GLY A 239 45.49 7.71 10.65
C GLY A 239 46.64 8.60 10.16
N PRO A 240 47.26 9.43 11.03
CA PRO A 240 48.36 10.30 10.61
C PRO A 240 49.63 9.51 10.28
N PRO A 241 50.48 9.98 9.35
CA PRO A 241 51.72 9.32 9.01
C PRO A 241 52.73 9.46 10.14
N LEU A 242 53.20 8.33 10.62
CA LEU A 242 54.41 8.26 11.49
C LEU A 242 55.62 8.73 10.68
N ARG A 243 56.25 9.83 11.13
CA ARG A 243 57.63 10.21 10.73
C ARG A 243 58.61 9.29 11.45
N ILE A 244 59.47 8.66 10.69
CA ILE A 244 60.84 8.36 11.03
C ILE A 244 61.75 8.93 9.95
#